data_9d6966ba819bbb229c843ac4b4110a3b
#
_entry.id   9d6966ba819bbb229c843ac4b4110a3b
#
_cell.length_a   1.000
_cell.length_b   1.000
_cell.length_c   1.000
_cell.angle_alpha   90.00
_cell.angle_beta   90.00
_cell.angle_gamma   90.00
#
_symmetry.space_group_name_H-M   'P 1'
#
loop_
_entity.id
_entity.type
_entity.pdbx_description
1 polymer ?
#
loop_
_entity_poly.entity_id
_entity_poly.type
_entity_poly.pdbx_seq_one_letter_code
_entity_poly.pdbx_strand_id
1 'polypeptide(L)'
;MGLLERCHSFKDKTAKGIPANHGLFSYPVLMAADILAVQSDVVPVGQDQKQHVEVTRDIALKFNSRFGEVFKIPEPMIREAVAVVPGLDGQKMSKSYGNTIELFGAENELRKTVMRVVTDSKTVADKKDPETCNVFALYRLFASEAERETMADR
;
A
#
# COMPACT_ATOMS: atom_id res chain seq x y z
N MET A 1 -15.65 -23.16 -5.05
CA MET A 1 -15.19 -22.08 -4.18
C MET A 1 -15.54 -20.74 -4.83
N GLY A 2 -16.30 -19.89 -4.15
CA GLY A 2 -16.78 -18.61 -4.68
C GLY A 2 -15.62 -17.61 -4.90
N LEU A 3 -15.88 -16.57 -5.71
CA LEU A 3 -14.90 -15.52 -6.02
C LEU A 3 -14.33 -14.88 -4.75
N LEU A 4 -15.18 -14.51 -3.80
CA LEU A 4 -14.80 -13.84 -2.56
C LEU A 4 -14.07 -14.76 -1.57
N GLU A 5 -14.41 -16.04 -1.52
CA GLU A 5 -13.73 -17.02 -0.66
C GLU A 5 -12.27 -17.25 -1.03
N ARG A 6 -11.87 -16.88 -2.26
CA ARG A 6 -10.50 -16.99 -2.76
C ARG A 6 -9.65 -15.77 -2.42
N CYS A 7 -10.25 -14.66 -1.93
CA CYS A 7 -9.51 -13.46 -1.57
C CYS A 7 -8.51 -13.72 -0.44
N HIS A 8 -7.24 -13.38 -0.69
CA HIS A 8 -6.14 -13.55 0.29
C HIS A 8 -6.45 -12.81 1.59
N SER A 9 -6.93 -11.56 1.50
CA SER A 9 -7.26 -10.75 2.67
C SER A 9 -8.32 -11.37 3.58
N PHE A 10 -9.31 -12.07 3.02
CA PHE A 10 -10.31 -12.80 3.79
C PHE A 10 -9.67 -14.00 4.51
N LYS A 11 -8.89 -14.80 3.79
CA LYS A 11 -8.21 -15.97 4.34
C LYS A 11 -7.21 -15.60 5.44
N ASP A 12 -6.37 -14.59 5.20
CA ASP A 12 -5.36 -14.15 6.16
C ASP A 12 -5.97 -13.62 7.46
N LYS A 13 -7.05 -12.84 7.36
CA LYS A 13 -7.73 -12.29 8.53
C LYS A 13 -8.45 -13.38 9.33
N THR A 14 -9.11 -14.32 8.66
CA THR A 14 -9.75 -15.46 9.33
C THR A 14 -8.72 -16.39 9.98
N ALA A 15 -7.59 -16.63 9.32
CA ALA A 15 -6.48 -17.40 9.89
C ALA A 15 -5.87 -16.75 11.14
N LYS A 16 -5.90 -15.42 11.23
CA LYS A 16 -5.49 -14.63 12.41
C LYS A 16 -6.56 -14.53 13.49
N GLY A 17 -7.67 -15.28 13.39
CA GLY A 17 -8.74 -15.30 14.37
C GLY A 17 -9.69 -14.08 14.31
N ILE A 18 -9.61 -13.24 13.28
CA ILE A 18 -10.57 -12.16 13.10
C ILE A 18 -11.91 -12.77 12.65
N PRO A 19 -13.04 -12.43 13.33
CA PRO A 19 -14.34 -12.97 12.98
C PRO A 19 -14.70 -12.72 11.50
N ALA A 20 -15.10 -13.78 10.80
CA ALA A 20 -15.54 -13.74 9.41
C ALA A 20 -16.94 -13.10 9.32
N ASN A 21 -17.06 -11.80 9.62
CA ASN A 21 -18.31 -11.07 9.50
C ASN A 21 -18.62 -10.72 8.04
N HIS A 22 -19.88 -10.31 7.79
CA HIS A 22 -20.34 -9.96 6.44
C HIS A 22 -19.51 -8.83 5.81
N GLY A 23 -19.16 -7.80 6.58
CA GLY A 23 -18.34 -6.69 6.09
C GLY A 23 -16.96 -7.15 5.60
N LEU A 24 -16.28 -8.02 6.36
CA LEU A 24 -14.99 -8.59 5.95
C LEU A 24 -15.09 -9.44 4.68
N PHE A 25 -16.20 -10.15 4.50
CA PHE A 25 -16.43 -10.99 3.33
C PHE A 25 -16.80 -10.17 2.08
N SER A 26 -17.63 -9.13 2.24
CA SER A 26 -18.26 -8.42 1.12
C SER A 26 -17.57 -7.12 0.70
N TYR A 27 -16.62 -6.57 1.50
CA TYR A 27 -15.98 -5.29 1.14
C TYR A 27 -15.28 -5.27 -0.24
N PRO A 28 -14.78 -6.39 -0.82
CA PRO A 28 -14.24 -6.35 -2.19
C PRO A 28 -15.31 -6.05 -3.24
N VAL A 29 -16.58 -6.41 -2.97
CA VAL A 29 -17.71 -6.07 -3.85
C VAL A 29 -18.05 -4.58 -3.73
N LEU A 30 -17.99 -4.02 -2.52
CA LEU A 30 -18.17 -2.57 -2.33
C LEU A 30 -17.09 -1.78 -3.08
N MET A 31 -15.82 -2.18 -2.95
CA MET A 31 -14.73 -1.57 -3.71
C MET A 31 -14.94 -1.69 -5.23
N ALA A 32 -15.43 -2.85 -5.71
CA ALA A 32 -15.76 -3.02 -7.11
C ALA A 32 -16.86 -2.05 -7.56
N ALA A 33 -17.90 -1.85 -6.74
CA ALA A 33 -18.96 -0.89 -7.03
C ALA A 33 -18.44 0.55 -7.12
N ASP A 34 -17.55 0.97 -6.20
CA ASP A 34 -16.94 2.30 -6.20
C ASP A 34 -16.12 2.56 -7.48
N ILE A 35 -15.38 1.56 -7.95
CA ILE A 35 -14.55 1.64 -9.17
C ILE A 35 -15.44 1.66 -10.43
N LEU A 36 -16.39 0.74 -10.52
CA LEU A 36 -17.21 0.56 -11.72
C LEU A 36 -18.24 1.68 -11.89
N ALA A 37 -18.76 2.25 -10.79
CA ALA A 37 -19.72 3.35 -10.85
C ALA A 37 -19.18 4.60 -11.56
N VAL A 38 -17.87 4.84 -11.47
CA VAL A 38 -17.21 5.98 -12.12
C VAL A 38 -16.51 5.61 -13.44
N GLN A 39 -16.70 4.37 -13.93
CA GLN A 39 -16.14 3.90 -15.20
C GLN A 39 -14.60 4.10 -15.29
N SER A 40 -13.87 3.79 -14.22
CA SER A 40 -12.43 3.99 -14.17
C SER A 40 -11.69 3.14 -15.20
N ASP A 41 -10.75 3.75 -15.94
CA ASP A 41 -9.85 3.03 -16.84
C ASP A 41 -8.64 2.48 -16.04
N VAL A 42 -8.15 3.26 -15.06
CA VAL A 42 -6.98 2.93 -14.25
C VAL A 42 -7.26 3.21 -12.79
N VAL A 43 -6.82 2.29 -11.92
CA VAL A 43 -6.99 2.40 -10.46
C VAL A 43 -5.63 2.40 -9.78
N PRO A 44 -5.14 3.55 -9.27
CA PRO A 44 -3.91 3.60 -8.49
C PRO A 44 -4.09 2.87 -7.16
N VAL A 45 -3.32 1.82 -6.94
CA VAL A 45 -3.41 0.98 -5.73
C VAL A 45 -2.05 0.52 -5.24
N GLY A 46 -1.95 0.19 -3.96
CA GLY A 46 -0.82 -0.56 -3.42
C GLY A 46 -0.87 -2.04 -3.85
N GLN A 47 0.26 -2.73 -3.77
CA GLN A 47 0.38 -4.14 -4.15
C GLN A 47 -0.63 -5.05 -3.42
N ASP A 48 -0.95 -4.73 -2.16
CA ASP A 48 -1.92 -5.45 -1.34
C ASP A 48 -3.37 -5.35 -1.84
N GLN A 49 -3.69 -4.35 -2.67
CA GLN A 49 -5.01 -4.12 -3.25
C GLN A 49 -5.15 -4.68 -4.68
N LYS A 50 -4.07 -5.17 -5.28
CA LYS A 50 -4.09 -5.71 -6.64
C LYS A 50 -5.20 -6.75 -6.83
N GLN A 51 -5.32 -7.69 -5.89
CA GLN A 51 -6.33 -8.75 -5.97
C GLN A 51 -7.77 -8.21 -5.94
N HIS A 52 -8.04 -7.10 -5.24
CA HIS A 52 -9.38 -6.50 -5.23
C HIS A 52 -9.72 -5.85 -6.58
N VAL A 53 -8.75 -5.28 -7.27
CA VAL A 53 -8.94 -4.79 -8.64
C VAL A 53 -9.18 -5.95 -9.60
N GLU A 54 -8.51 -7.10 -9.43
CA GLU A 54 -8.79 -8.31 -10.23
C GLU A 54 -10.20 -8.85 -9.99
N VAL A 55 -10.68 -8.83 -8.74
CA VAL A 55 -12.09 -9.16 -8.41
C VAL A 55 -13.05 -8.19 -9.12
N THR A 56 -12.73 -6.91 -9.17
CA THR A 56 -13.51 -5.89 -9.89
C THR A 56 -13.58 -6.20 -11.38
N ARG A 57 -12.46 -6.56 -11.99
CA ARG A 57 -12.36 -6.97 -13.40
C ARG A 57 -13.22 -8.20 -13.69
N ASP A 58 -13.13 -9.22 -12.83
CA ASP A 58 -13.95 -10.43 -12.95
C ASP A 58 -15.46 -10.12 -12.90
N ILE A 59 -15.88 -9.21 -12.01
CA ILE A 59 -17.26 -8.76 -11.91
C ILE A 59 -17.69 -8.03 -13.19
N ALA A 60 -16.88 -7.08 -13.66
CA ALA A 60 -17.16 -6.31 -14.87
C ALA A 60 -17.26 -7.22 -16.11
N LEU A 61 -16.33 -8.15 -16.29
CA LEU A 61 -16.34 -9.12 -17.40
C LEU A 61 -17.59 -10.00 -17.38
N LYS A 62 -17.98 -10.53 -16.21
CA LYS A 62 -19.18 -11.36 -16.07
C LYS A 62 -20.46 -10.56 -16.34
N PHE A 63 -20.50 -9.30 -15.89
CA PHE A 63 -21.63 -8.43 -16.15
C PHE A 63 -21.74 -8.12 -17.64
N ASN A 64 -20.64 -7.72 -18.27
CA ASN A 64 -20.60 -7.39 -19.69
C ASN A 64 -20.96 -8.59 -20.57
N SER A 65 -20.52 -9.80 -20.22
CA SER A 65 -20.88 -11.01 -20.96
C SER A 65 -22.38 -11.32 -20.94
N ARG A 66 -23.11 -10.85 -19.91
CA ARG A 66 -24.55 -11.12 -19.74
C ARG A 66 -25.44 -9.99 -20.26
N PHE A 67 -24.98 -8.75 -20.14
CA PHE A 67 -25.80 -7.55 -20.36
C PHE A 67 -25.28 -6.65 -21.49
N GLY A 68 -24.22 -7.05 -22.18
CA GLY A 68 -23.52 -6.23 -23.16
C GLY A 68 -22.40 -5.39 -22.51
N GLU A 69 -21.61 -4.69 -23.32
CA GLU A 69 -20.47 -3.86 -22.87
C GLU A 69 -20.96 -2.61 -22.12
N VAL A 70 -21.18 -2.73 -20.81
CA VAL A 70 -21.64 -1.66 -19.92
C VAL A 70 -20.47 -1.08 -19.13
N PHE A 71 -19.63 -1.92 -18.55
CA PHE A 71 -18.52 -1.49 -17.70
C PHE A 71 -17.19 -1.50 -18.45
N LYS A 72 -16.37 -0.47 -18.24
CA LYS A 72 -14.96 -0.52 -18.57
C LYS A 72 -14.25 -1.54 -17.67
N ILE A 73 -13.24 -2.20 -18.20
CA ILE A 73 -12.42 -3.15 -17.45
C ILE A 73 -11.23 -2.38 -16.87
N PRO A 74 -11.21 -2.11 -15.55
CA PRO A 74 -10.17 -1.28 -14.96
C PRO A 74 -8.81 -1.99 -14.90
N GLU A 75 -7.72 -1.23 -15.04
CA GLU A 75 -6.35 -1.74 -14.87
C GLU A 75 -5.74 -1.24 -13.55
N PRO A 76 -5.10 -2.11 -12.75
CA PRO A 76 -4.38 -1.68 -11.56
C PRO A 76 -3.11 -0.93 -11.94
N MET A 77 -2.91 0.27 -11.37
CA MET A 77 -1.65 1.01 -11.48
C MET A 77 -0.88 0.91 -10.17
N ILE A 78 0.18 0.10 -10.16
CA ILE A 78 1.04 -0.09 -8.99
C ILE A 78 2.38 0.59 -9.26
N ARG A 79 2.72 1.57 -8.43
CA ARG A 79 4.05 2.20 -8.46
C ARG A 79 4.98 1.41 -7.54
N GLU A 80 5.92 0.66 -8.11
CA GLU A 80 6.86 -0.18 -7.36
C GLU A 80 7.65 0.61 -6.30
N ALA A 81 8.07 1.83 -6.66
CA ALA A 81 8.86 2.70 -5.77
C ALA A 81 8.12 3.13 -4.47
N VAL A 82 6.79 3.01 -4.43
CA VAL A 82 5.96 3.43 -3.29
C VAL A 82 4.96 2.36 -2.86
N ALA A 83 5.18 1.13 -3.27
CA ALA A 83 4.28 0.00 -2.98
C ALA A 83 4.10 -0.25 -1.47
N VAL A 84 5.13 0.05 -0.68
CA VAL A 84 5.11 0.01 0.79
C VAL A 84 5.77 1.27 1.33
N VAL A 85 5.04 2.03 2.13
CA VAL A 85 5.59 3.17 2.87
C VAL A 85 6.18 2.65 4.18
N PRO A 86 7.50 2.81 4.45
CA PRO A 86 8.09 2.39 5.70
C PRO A 86 7.68 3.30 6.85
N GLY A 87 7.46 2.73 8.03
CA GLY A 87 7.24 3.44 9.28
C GLY A 87 8.54 3.80 9.98
N LEU A 88 8.43 4.36 11.19
CA LEU A 88 9.58 4.74 12.02
C LEU A 88 10.51 3.57 12.37
N ASP A 89 9.98 2.36 12.36
CA ASP A 89 10.63 1.09 12.69
C ASP A 89 11.13 0.32 11.46
N GLY A 90 10.96 0.89 10.25
CA GLY A 90 11.30 0.25 8.99
C GLY A 90 10.26 -0.77 8.49
N GLN A 91 9.23 -1.10 9.30
CA GLN A 91 8.14 -1.94 8.87
C GLN A 91 7.09 -1.14 8.09
N LYS A 92 6.09 -1.80 7.51
CA LYS A 92 4.98 -1.12 6.83
C LYS A 92 4.33 -0.10 7.78
N MET A 93 4.23 1.15 7.37
CA MET A 93 3.56 2.22 8.12
C MET A 93 2.09 1.87 8.38
N SER A 94 1.68 1.94 9.64
CA SER A 94 0.30 1.67 10.04
C SER A 94 -0.06 2.40 11.34
N LYS A 95 -1.28 2.95 11.42
CA LYS A 95 -1.80 3.53 12.65
C LYS A 95 -1.86 2.51 13.80
N SER A 96 -2.16 1.25 13.50
CA SER A 96 -2.21 0.16 14.48
C SER A 96 -0.84 -0.22 15.07
N TYR A 97 0.25 0.14 14.39
CA TYR A 97 1.62 -0.11 14.87
C TYR A 97 2.23 1.11 15.58
N GLY A 98 1.56 2.27 15.54
CA GLY A 98 2.06 3.50 16.14
C GLY A 98 3.35 4.04 15.50
N ASN A 99 3.67 3.61 14.27
CA ASN A 99 4.89 3.94 13.54
C ASN A 99 4.69 4.96 12.42
N THR A 100 3.61 5.75 12.49
CA THR A 100 3.20 6.73 11.48
C THR A 100 3.94 8.07 11.63
N ILE A 101 4.10 8.77 10.50
CA ILE A 101 4.56 10.17 10.43
C ILE A 101 3.39 10.99 9.87
N GLU A 102 2.94 11.99 10.60
CA GLU A 102 1.88 12.89 10.17
C GLU A 102 2.43 13.93 9.19
N LEU A 103 1.84 14.03 7.99
CA LEU A 103 2.31 14.94 6.93
C LEU A 103 2.05 16.42 7.23
N PHE A 104 0.98 16.71 7.98
CA PHE A 104 0.51 18.09 8.25
C PHE A 104 0.51 18.45 9.74
N GLY A 105 1.34 17.79 10.52
CA GLY A 105 1.55 18.09 11.94
C GLY A 105 2.37 19.37 12.15
N ALA A 106 2.39 19.88 13.39
CA ALA A 106 3.27 20.98 13.75
C ALA A 106 4.74 20.61 13.52
N GLU A 107 5.55 21.54 12.98
CA GLU A 107 6.94 21.31 12.61
C GLU A 107 7.77 20.68 13.73
N ASN A 108 7.62 21.19 14.96
CA ASN A 108 8.34 20.65 16.12
C ASN A 108 7.97 19.20 16.45
N GLU A 109 6.70 18.81 16.27
CA GLU A 109 6.25 17.44 16.50
C GLU A 109 6.72 16.52 15.37
N LEU A 110 6.66 17.01 14.13
CA LEU A 110 7.22 16.28 12.98
C LEU A 110 8.72 16.02 13.18
N ARG A 111 9.48 17.03 13.56
CA ARG A 111 10.92 16.88 13.84
C ARG A 111 11.19 15.84 14.94
N LYS A 112 10.48 15.91 16.07
CA LYS A 112 10.59 14.91 17.15
C LYS A 112 10.28 13.50 16.64
N THR A 113 9.25 13.36 15.81
CA THR A 113 8.84 12.07 15.24
C THR A 113 9.93 11.51 14.32
N VAL A 114 10.47 12.32 13.41
CA VAL A 114 11.56 11.90 12.50
C VAL A 114 12.81 11.50 13.28
N MET A 115 13.14 12.20 14.36
CA MET A 115 14.29 11.86 15.23
C MET A 115 14.13 10.52 15.97
N ARG A 116 12.94 9.92 15.94
CA ARG A 116 12.66 8.58 16.51
C ARG A 116 12.79 7.44 15.51
N VAL A 117 13.13 7.73 14.25
CA VAL A 117 13.36 6.68 13.25
C VAL A 117 14.46 5.75 13.74
N VAL A 118 14.15 4.46 13.77
CA VAL A 118 15.11 3.44 14.18
C VAL A 118 16.24 3.35 13.17
N THR A 119 17.47 3.58 13.63
CA THR A 119 18.69 3.48 12.83
C THR A 119 19.52 2.27 13.27
N ASP A 120 20.51 1.91 12.46
CA ASP A 120 21.50 0.90 12.84
C ASP A 120 22.42 1.39 13.99
N SER A 121 23.23 0.50 14.52
CA SER A 121 24.22 0.79 15.58
C SER A 121 25.55 1.35 15.05
N LYS A 122 25.66 1.63 13.74
CA LYS A 122 26.88 2.16 13.13
C LYS A 122 27.10 3.61 13.53
N THR A 123 28.38 4.00 13.68
CA THR A 123 28.76 5.39 13.98
C THR A 123 28.56 6.31 12.76
N VAL A 124 28.67 7.61 12.95
CA VAL A 124 28.57 8.59 11.86
C VAL A 124 29.68 8.41 10.82
N ALA A 125 30.85 7.89 11.23
CA ALA A 125 32.01 7.67 10.35
C ALA A 125 31.89 6.37 9.52
N ASP A 126 30.99 5.46 9.90
CA ASP A 126 30.83 4.18 9.21
C ASP A 126 29.98 4.32 7.96
N LYS A 127 30.39 3.66 6.87
CA LYS A 127 29.57 3.62 5.64
C LYS A 127 28.22 2.95 5.93
N LYS A 128 27.15 3.67 5.60
CA LYS A 128 25.78 3.16 5.71
C LYS A 128 25.43 2.36 4.45
N ASP A 129 24.57 1.38 4.62
CA ASP A 129 24.00 0.62 3.51
C ASP A 129 22.61 1.21 3.16
N PRO A 130 22.42 1.80 1.97
CA PRO A 130 21.17 2.40 1.56
C PRO A 130 19.98 1.41 1.59
N GLU A 131 20.22 0.12 1.32
CA GLU A 131 19.14 -0.88 1.24
C GLU A 131 18.59 -1.28 2.62
N THR A 132 19.39 -1.12 3.68
CA THR A 132 19.00 -1.46 5.06
C THR A 132 18.72 -0.23 5.93
N CYS A 133 18.95 0.98 5.41
CA CYS A 133 18.78 2.23 6.15
C CYS A 133 17.35 2.74 6.13
N ASN A 134 16.66 2.70 7.28
CA ASN A 134 15.29 3.19 7.40
C ASN A 134 15.12 4.67 7.06
N VAL A 135 16.12 5.50 7.38
CA VAL A 135 16.12 6.93 7.02
C VAL A 135 16.18 7.09 5.50
N PHE A 136 17.04 6.32 4.83
CA PHE A 136 17.15 6.35 3.38
C PHE A 136 15.87 5.81 2.71
N ALA A 137 15.25 4.78 3.27
CA ALA A 137 13.98 4.24 2.78
C ALA A 137 12.85 5.30 2.82
N LEU A 138 12.80 6.12 3.88
CA LEU A 138 11.88 7.27 3.95
C LEU A 138 12.26 8.39 2.96
N TYR A 139 13.56 8.72 2.86
CA TYR A 139 14.06 9.72 1.92
C TYR A 139 13.72 9.39 0.45
N ARG A 140 13.80 8.12 0.07
CA ARG A 140 13.45 7.62 -1.27
C ARG A 140 12.02 7.94 -1.71
N LEU A 141 11.09 8.15 -0.77
CA LEU A 141 9.69 8.47 -1.10
C LEU A 141 9.53 9.87 -1.71
N PHE A 142 10.45 10.79 -1.38
CA PHE A 142 10.37 12.20 -1.76
C PHE A 142 11.44 12.61 -2.77
N ALA A 143 12.58 11.92 -2.79
CA ALA A 143 13.73 12.23 -3.59
C ALA A 143 13.58 11.80 -5.05
N SER A 144 14.07 12.60 -5.99
CA SER A 144 14.27 12.23 -7.38
C SER A 144 15.35 11.15 -7.52
N GLU A 145 15.43 10.51 -8.68
CA GLU A 145 16.42 9.45 -8.93
C GLU A 145 17.86 9.94 -8.75
N ALA A 146 18.20 11.11 -9.30
CA ALA A 146 19.51 11.72 -9.16
C ALA A 146 19.89 12.05 -7.70
N GLU A 147 18.90 12.49 -6.90
CA GLU A 147 19.11 12.73 -5.46
C GLU A 147 19.33 11.44 -4.68
N ARG A 148 18.62 10.36 -5.04
CA ARG A 148 18.80 9.03 -4.42
C ARG A 148 20.20 8.48 -4.68
N GLU A 149 20.68 8.54 -5.93
CA GLU A 149 22.04 8.14 -6.30
C GLU A 149 23.09 8.96 -5.53
N THR A 150 22.96 10.28 -5.55
CA THR A 150 23.91 11.17 -4.84
C THR A 150 23.94 10.89 -3.33
N MET A 151 22.79 10.57 -2.72
CA MET A 151 22.72 10.28 -1.29
C MET A 151 23.23 8.89 -0.95
N ALA A 152 23.04 7.91 -1.84
CA ALA A 152 23.51 6.54 -1.65
C ALA A 152 25.04 6.42 -1.68
N ASP A 153 25.72 7.33 -2.42
CA ASP A 153 27.18 7.35 -2.54
C ASP A 153 27.89 8.03 -1.35
N ARG A 154 27.14 8.70 -0.48
CA ARG A 154 27.67 9.38 0.73
C ARG A 154 27.76 8.44 1.93
#